data_fc8e719644aae39f41c2c1516ea25430
#
_entry.id   fc8e719644aae39f41c2c1516ea25430
#
_cell.length_a   1.000
_cell.length_b   1.000
_cell.length_c   1.000
_cell.angle_alpha   90.00
_cell.angle_beta   90.00
_cell.angle_gamma   90.00
#
_symmetry.space_group_name_H-M   'P 1'
#
loop_
_entity.id
_entity.type
_entity.pdbx_description
1 polymer ?
#
loop_
_entity_poly.entity_id
_entity_poly.type
_entity_poly.pdbx_seq_one_letter_code
_entity_poly.pdbx_strand_id
1 'polypeptide(L)'
;MNELIKNIFTNFEVDGVPIPVKFLYYYGHGEPYVIYQKESLASGLLADDGLQNYVEYYDFDVYSTGNYKNIVESVKNKLTQNNFLWEPTRSSGDLYDADTGYYHITLNFSYL
;
A
#
# COMPACT_ATOMS: atom_id res chain seq x y z
N MET A 1 -9.49 -10.87 -2.23
CA MET A 1 -8.79 -9.58 -2.34
C MET A 1 -7.31 -9.68 -2.62
N ASN A 2 -6.59 -10.61 -1.99
CA ASN A 2 -5.19 -10.78 -2.32
C ASN A 2 -4.95 -11.08 -3.80
N GLU A 3 -5.82 -11.86 -4.42
CA GLU A 3 -5.67 -12.16 -5.82
C GLU A 3 -5.81 -10.92 -6.69
N LEU A 4 -6.74 -10.04 -6.34
CA LEU A 4 -6.90 -8.80 -7.07
C LEU A 4 -5.64 -7.93 -6.96
N ILE A 5 -5.11 -7.79 -5.75
CA ILE A 5 -3.93 -6.97 -5.54
C ILE A 5 -2.72 -7.57 -6.25
N LYS A 6 -2.55 -8.89 -6.19
CA LYS A 6 -1.48 -9.55 -6.92
C LYS A 6 -1.59 -9.29 -8.43
N ASN A 7 -2.80 -9.34 -8.96
CA ASN A 7 -2.99 -9.11 -10.39
C ASN A 7 -2.70 -7.66 -10.78
N ILE A 8 -3.08 -6.72 -9.93
CA ILE A 8 -2.81 -5.30 -10.17
C ILE A 8 -1.31 -5.06 -10.30
N PHE A 9 -0.53 -5.71 -9.44
CA PHE A 9 0.90 -5.46 -9.39
C PHE A 9 1.76 -6.53 -10.08
N THR A 10 1.16 -7.30 -10.99
CA THR A 10 1.93 -8.26 -11.79
C THR A 10 2.97 -7.51 -12.62
N ASN A 11 4.22 -7.93 -12.52
CA ASN A 11 5.34 -7.31 -13.24
C ASN A 11 5.47 -5.81 -12.98
N PHE A 12 5.16 -5.41 -11.76
CA PHE A 12 5.22 -4.00 -11.39
C PHE A 12 6.68 -3.53 -11.37
N GLU A 13 6.96 -2.48 -12.10
CA GLU A 13 8.28 -1.84 -12.06
C GLU A 13 8.12 -0.34 -12.18
N VAL A 14 9.10 0.38 -11.65
CA VAL A 14 9.13 1.83 -11.67
C VAL A 14 10.51 2.24 -12.15
N ASP A 15 10.56 3.04 -13.20
CA ASP A 15 11.82 3.51 -13.79
C ASP A 15 12.75 2.36 -14.18
N GLY A 16 12.16 1.27 -14.63
CA GLY A 16 12.92 0.09 -15.05
C GLY A 16 13.36 -0.83 -13.93
N VAL A 17 12.97 -0.55 -12.70
CA VAL A 17 13.36 -1.35 -11.55
C VAL A 17 12.15 -2.16 -11.06
N PRO A 18 12.27 -3.49 -11.00
CA PRO A 18 11.17 -4.31 -10.47
C PRO A 18 10.93 -4.01 -9.00
N ILE A 19 9.66 -3.86 -8.64
CA ILE A 19 9.28 -3.54 -7.26
C ILE A 19 8.43 -4.68 -6.71
N PRO A 20 8.94 -5.48 -5.79
CA PRO A 20 8.14 -6.54 -5.16
C PRO A 20 6.99 -5.91 -4.36
N VAL A 21 5.80 -6.49 -4.49
CA VAL A 21 4.62 -6.09 -3.71
C VAL A 21 4.13 -7.35 -3.02
N LYS A 22 4.30 -7.41 -1.70
CA LYS A 22 4.08 -8.64 -0.94
C LYS A 22 3.11 -8.43 0.21
N PHE A 23 2.43 -9.50 0.57
CA PHE A 23 1.46 -9.47 1.66
C PHE A 23 2.17 -9.67 2.98
N LEU A 24 1.99 -8.75 3.89
CA LEU A 24 2.45 -8.76 5.28
C LEU A 24 3.95 -8.53 5.48
N TYR A 25 4.81 -9.14 4.73
CA TYR A 25 6.24 -8.94 4.96
C TYR A 25 7.10 -9.25 3.72
N TYR A 26 8.30 -8.70 3.72
CA TYR A 26 9.29 -8.95 2.69
C TYR A 26 10.66 -8.64 3.29
N TYR A 27 11.63 -9.49 3.01
CA TYR A 27 12.97 -9.30 3.50
C TYR A 27 13.83 -8.69 2.39
N GLY A 28 13.92 -7.37 2.37
CA GLY A 28 14.69 -6.65 1.38
C GLY A 28 16.07 -6.29 1.91
N HIS A 29 17.01 -6.09 0.98
CA HIS A 29 18.38 -5.73 1.31
C HIS A 29 18.81 -4.52 0.50
N GLY A 30 18.11 -3.40 0.65
CA GLY A 30 18.45 -2.17 -0.04
C GLY A 30 17.63 -1.90 -1.28
N GLU A 31 16.93 -2.90 -1.82
CA GLU A 31 16.07 -2.67 -2.96
C GLU A 31 14.72 -2.12 -2.50
N PRO A 32 14.00 -1.41 -3.36
CA PRO A 32 12.67 -0.92 -3.00
C PRO A 32 11.65 -2.05 -2.97
N TYR A 33 10.65 -1.90 -2.11
CA TYR A 33 9.59 -2.89 -2.04
C TYR A 33 8.34 -2.28 -1.40
N VAL A 34 7.22 -2.99 -1.55
CA VAL A 34 5.93 -2.58 -0.99
C VAL A 34 5.35 -3.75 -0.22
N ILE A 35 4.88 -3.48 0.98
CA ILE A 35 4.17 -4.48 1.77
C ILE A 35 2.74 -3.99 1.94
N TYR A 36 1.76 -4.88 1.79
CA TYR A 36 0.38 -4.48 2.00
C TYR A 36 -0.31 -5.38 3.02
N GLN A 37 -1.33 -4.82 3.64
CA GLN A 37 -2.14 -5.55 4.61
C GLN A 37 -3.50 -4.87 4.73
N LYS A 38 -4.48 -5.65 5.16
CA LYS A 38 -5.81 -5.14 5.41
C LYS A 38 -5.86 -4.64 6.85
N GLU A 39 -6.45 -3.47 7.05
CA GLU A 39 -6.64 -2.97 8.40
C GLU A 39 -7.65 -3.80 9.15
N SER A 40 -7.55 -3.79 10.46
CA SER A 40 -8.56 -4.44 11.28
C SER A 40 -9.89 -3.76 11.09
N LEU A 41 -10.92 -4.55 10.96
CA LEU A 41 -12.26 -4.03 10.78
C LEU A 41 -13.02 -3.84 12.09
N ALA A 42 -12.38 -4.11 13.18
CA ALA A 42 -13.08 -4.18 14.44
C ALA A 42 -13.88 -2.95 14.75
N SER A 43 -13.34 -1.80 14.51
CA SER A 43 -14.05 -0.60 14.86
C SER A 43 -15.03 -0.17 13.79
N GLY A 44 -14.77 -0.52 12.58
CA GLY A 44 -15.59 -0.01 11.50
C GLY A 44 -16.85 -0.75 11.30
N LEU A 45 -16.89 -1.98 11.74
CA LEU A 45 -18.01 -2.78 11.42
C LEU A 45 -19.16 -2.67 12.33
N LEU A 46 -19.02 -1.86 13.31
CA LEU A 46 -20.04 -1.80 14.23
C LEU A 46 -21.20 -1.05 13.88
N ALA A 47 -21.23 -0.58 12.76
CA ALA A 47 -22.32 0.14 12.31
C ALA A 47 -23.50 -0.72 12.29
N ASP A 48 -23.89 -1.14 13.22
CA ASP A 48 -25.14 -1.73 13.42
C ASP A 48 -25.69 -2.38 12.19
N ASP A 49 -26.49 -1.72 11.48
CA ASP A 49 -27.16 -2.31 10.37
C ASP A 49 -26.50 -2.04 9.07
N GLY A 50 -25.32 -1.49 9.08
CA GLY A 50 -24.65 -1.16 7.85
C GLY A 50 -23.88 -2.28 7.25
N LEU A 51 -24.26 -3.47 7.53
CA LEU A 51 -23.49 -4.60 7.12
C LEU A 51 -23.28 -4.73 5.63
N GLN A 52 -24.23 -4.30 4.86
CA GLN A 52 -24.11 -4.47 3.43
C GLN A 52 -23.27 -3.39 2.79
N ASN A 53 -22.85 -2.39 3.53
CA ASN A 53 -22.14 -1.27 2.95
C ASN A 53 -20.85 -0.92 3.62
N TYR A 54 -20.24 -1.81 4.30
CA TYR A 54 -19.00 -1.43 4.97
C TYR A 54 -17.85 -1.40 3.96
N VAL A 55 -16.85 -0.59 4.29
CA VAL A 55 -15.71 -0.33 3.44
C VAL A 55 -14.50 -1.02 4.04
N GLU A 56 -13.70 -1.63 3.22
CA GLU A 56 -12.44 -2.23 3.65
C GLU A 56 -11.31 -1.27 3.42
N TYR A 57 -10.38 -1.20 4.36
CA TYR A 57 -9.22 -0.34 4.26
C TYR A 57 -7.97 -1.18 4.20
N TYR A 58 -7.03 -0.75 3.35
CA TYR A 58 -5.78 -1.46 3.13
C TYR A 58 -4.62 -0.49 3.26
N ASP A 59 -3.55 -0.92 3.93
CA ASP A 59 -2.33 -0.14 4.01
C ASP A 59 -1.33 -0.70 3.02
N PHE A 60 -0.68 0.19 2.29
CA PHE A 60 0.41 -0.15 1.39
C PHE A 60 1.62 0.61 1.88
N ASP A 61 2.59 -0.11 2.43
CA ASP A 61 3.81 0.48 2.98
C ASP A 61 4.89 0.44 1.91
N VAL A 62 5.34 1.61 1.48
CA VAL A 62 6.38 1.72 0.45
C VAL A 62 7.71 1.98 1.13
N TYR A 63 8.70 1.17 0.78
CA TYR A 63 10.05 1.30 1.31
C TYR A 63 11.03 1.46 0.16
N SER A 64 11.93 2.45 0.24
CA SER A 64 12.96 2.61 -0.78
C SER A 64 14.11 3.44 -0.24
N THR A 65 15.32 3.14 -0.67
CA THR A 65 16.49 3.94 -0.30
C THR A 65 16.72 5.10 -1.27
N GLY A 66 15.91 5.20 -2.33
CA GLY A 66 16.08 6.27 -3.31
C GLY A 66 14.73 6.69 -3.83
N ASN A 67 14.49 6.62 -5.02
CA ASN A 67 13.38 7.00 -5.89
C ASN A 67 11.97 6.73 -5.37
N TYR A 68 11.73 6.90 -4.07
CA TYR A 68 10.48 6.41 -3.48
C TYR A 68 9.25 7.25 -3.89
N LYS A 69 9.45 8.50 -4.24
CA LYS A 69 8.32 9.33 -4.65
C LYS A 69 7.68 8.82 -5.94
N ASN A 70 8.49 8.37 -6.87
CA ASN A 70 7.96 7.79 -8.10
C ASN A 70 7.25 6.47 -7.83
N ILE A 71 7.77 5.69 -6.90
CA ILE A 71 7.13 4.45 -6.50
C ILE A 71 5.78 4.73 -5.86
N VAL A 72 5.71 5.71 -4.97
CA VAL A 72 4.48 6.11 -4.32
C VAL A 72 3.43 6.52 -5.37
N GLU A 73 3.81 7.36 -6.32
CA GLU A 73 2.87 7.79 -7.36
C GLU A 73 2.41 6.62 -8.23
N SER A 74 3.30 5.71 -8.55
CA SER A 74 2.95 4.55 -9.35
C SER A 74 1.99 3.62 -8.61
N VAL A 75 2.21 3.42 -7.31
CA VAL A 75 1.31 2.61 -6.49
C VAL A 75 -0.07 3.27 -6.44
N LYS A 76 -0.13 4.57 -6.20
CA LYS A 76 -1.40 5.28 -6.18
C LYS A 76 -2.14 5.15 -7.50
N ASN A 77 -1.41 5.34 -8.60
CA ASN A 77 -2.05 5.27 -9.92
C ASN A 77 -2.60 3.88 -10.22
N LYS A 78 -1.83 2.85 -9.91
CA LYS A 78 -2.29 1.48 -10.11
C LYS A 78 -3.56 1.19 -9.32
N LEU A 79 -3.58 1.60 -8.08
CA LEU A 79 -4.72 1.29 -7.23
C LEU A 79 -5.95 2.11 -7.60
N THR A 80 -5.77 3.39 -7.89
CA THR A 80 -6.93 4.22 -8.26
C THR A 80 -7.51 3.80 -9.60
N GLN A 81 -6.69 3.29 -10.51
CA GLN A 81 -7.19 2.75 -11.77
C GLN A 81 -7.99 1.46 -11.58
N ASN A 82 -7.87 0.84 -10.42
CA ASN A 82 -8.54 -0.41 -10.11
C ASN A 82 -9.56 -0.25 -9.00
N ASN A 83 -10.14 0.94 -8.91
CA ASN A 83 -11.27 1.25 -8.02
C ASN A 83 -10.95 1.32 -6.54
N PHE A 84 -9.69 1.45 -6.19
CA PHE A 84 -9.32 1.79 -4.82
C PHE A 84 -9.35 3.30 -4.69
N LEU A 85 -9.76 3.77 -3.52
CA LEU A 85 -9.82 5.20 -3.25
C LEU A 85 -8.75 5.57 -2.24
N TRP A 86 -7.88 6.51 -2.58
CA TRP A 86 -6.82 6.94 -1.67
C TRP A 86 -7.41 7.72 -0.50
N GLU A 87 -6.94 7.39 0.69
CA GLU A 87 -7.40 8.00 1.94
C GLU A 87 -6.27 8.80 2.57
N PRO A 88 -6.07 10.04 2.16
CA PRO A 88 -4.91 10.81 2.63
C PRO A 88 -4.88 11.06 4.13
N THR A 89 -6.03 11.21 4.75
CA THR A 89 -6.06 11.46 6.20
C THR A 89 -5.73 10.22 7.01
N ARG A 90 -5.75 9.05 6.38
CA ARG A 90 -5.40 7.80 7.03
C ARG A 90 -4.00 7.34 6.63
N SER A 91 -3.31 8.12 5.83
CA SER A 91 -1.97 7.79 5.36
C SER A 91 -0.93 8.50 6.20
N SER A 92 0.28 7.97 6.26
CA SER A 92 1.34 8.62 7.02
C SER A 92 2.04 9.68 6.18
N GLY A 93 2.87 10.47 6.82
CA GLY A 93 3.82 11.30 6.11
C GLY A 93 5.07 10.49 5.78
N ASP A 94 6.05 11.17 5.21
CA ASP A 94 7.32 10.54 4.87
C ASP A 94 8.11 10.26 6.15
N LEU A 95 8.67 9.07 6.23
CA LEU A 95 9.50 8.67 7.36
C LEU A 95 10.85 8.19 6.83
N TYR A 96 11.88 8.32 7.63
CA TYR A 96 13.22 7.87 7.24
C TYR A 96 13.84 7.10 8.38
N ASP A 97 14.36 5.90 8.09
CA ASP A 97 15.03 5.08 9.08
C ASP A 97 16.54 5.18 8.84
N ALA A 98 17.24 5.86 9.73
CA ALA A 98 18.67 6.06 9.58
C ALA A 98 19.47 4.76 9.69
N ASP A 99 18.95 3.78 10.40
CA ASP A 99 19.67 2.51 10.56
C ASP A 99 19.68 1.68 9.29
N THR A 100 18.61 1.71 8.53
CA THR A 100 18.51 0.93 7.30
C THR A 100 18.69 1.76 6.05
N GLY A 101 18.53 3.07 6.15
CA GLY A 101 18.58 3.95 5.00
C GLY A 101 17.30 3.96 4.18
N TYR A 102 16.23 3.32 4.65
CA TYR A 102 14.98 3.31 3.91
C TYR A 102 14.14 4.54 4.22
N TYR A 103 13.57 5.10 3.18
CA TYR A 103 12.41 5.97 3.31
C TYR A 103 11.18 5.09 3.37
N HIS A 104 10.19 5.51 4.13
CA HIS A 104 8.99 4.71 4.34
C HIS A 104 7.76 5.62 4.39
N ILE A 105 6.72 5.23 3.70
CA ILE A 105 5.43 5.91 3.79
C ILE A 105 4.33 4.86 3.76
N THR A 106 3.29 5.05 4.56
CA THR A 106 2.12 4.18 4.56
C THR A 106 1.01 4.88 3.80
N LEU A 107 0.53 4.25 2.75
CA LEU A 107 -0.58 4.77 1.95
C LEU A 107 -1.81 3.94 2.28
N ASN A 108 -2.87 4.60 2.71
CA ASN A 108 -4.11 3.91 3.04
C ASN A 108 -5.11 4.09 1.89
N PHE A 109 -5.77 3.00 1.52
CA PHE A 109 -6.76 3.00 0.46
C PHE A 109 -8.00 2.27 0.95
N SER A 110 -9.16 2.72 0.49
CA SER A 110 -10.41 2.01 0.75
C SER A 110 -10.88 1.32 -0.51
N TYR A 111 -11.63 0.27 -0.32
CA TYR A 111 -12.21 -0.50 -1.43
C TYR A 111 -13.60 -0.93 -1.01
N LEU A 112 -14.56 -0.59 -1.85
CA LEU A 112 -15.96 -0.87 -1.52
C LEU A 112 -16.44 -2.15 -2.18
#